data_20be11844421762eb7d9c8301eb3edfb
#
_entry.id   20be11844421762eb7d9c8301eb3edfb
#
_cell.length_a   1.000
_cell.length_b   1.000
_cell.length_c   1.000
_cell.angle_alpha   90.00
_cell.angle_beta   90.00
_cell.angle_gamma   90.00
#
_symmetry.space_group_name_H-M   'P 1'
#
loop_
_entity.id
_entity.type
_entity.pdbx_description
1 polymer ?
#
loop_
_entity_poly.entity_id
_entity_poly.type
_entity_poly.pdbx_seq_one_letter_code
_entity_poly.pdbx_strand_id
1 'polypeptide(L)'
;MKRFISLLLFLFTLITSNAASYSGTLPVMHIQTKNNAPIVSKEDYLEATYYIDALGISGYQNVGSATTPLSMEIKGRGNWTWRGFDKKPYRIKLSDKQPLLGMNKSKHFALLAHADDNKGFMRNAVGFELSRMIGMKWTPEVRPIEVILNGDYIGLYFLTETIRVDKDRVNIVEQEDEETDADKITGGWLVEIDNYDDSPNIKITEGCGEEIIFTYKTPEILSVQQEQFLTQEMTRLNTLIYGDKHSDELWQYVDIDALARFYIVQEIVDNYESFHGSCYFYRELGENEKWTFGPVWDFGSAFFYSKAQYIYQGREHHMTWIGEICKFPRFMEHVKKIWNNFYDSQFSAIFNFTSNQLTLLSKAASSDAQRWPKYGNANLSKRISKVNDLLRTS
;
A
#
# COMPACT_ATOMS: atom_id res chain seq x y z
N MET A 1 35.18 -19.68 -71.04
CA MET A 1 34.84 -19.91 -69.59
C MET A 1 34.75 -18.58 -68.91
N LYS A 2 33.56 -18.03 -68.73
CA LYS A 2 33.32 -16.80 -67.99
C LYS A 2 32.87 -17.14 -66.59
N ARG A 3 33.67 -16.77 -65.56
CA ARG A 3 33.28 -16.95 -64.13
C ARG A 3 32.40 -15.75 -63.73
N PHE A 4 31.17 -16.04 -63.38
CA PHE A 4 30.29 -15.13 -62.66
C PHE A 4 30.65 -15.14 -61.16
N ILE A 5 31.06 -14.00 -60.63
CA ILE A 5 31.23 -13.77 -59.20
C ILE A 5 29.93 -13.12 -58.75
N SER A 6 29.10 -13.85 -57.98
CA SER A 6 27.89 -13.33 -57.32
C SER A 6 28.32 -12.67 -55.99
N LEU A 7 28.21 -11.33 -55.95
CA LEU A 7 28.44 -10.57 -54.74
C LEU A 7 27.14 -10.57 -53.93
N LEU A 8 27.10 -11.33 -52.84
CA LEU A 8 26.00 -11.30 -51.88
C LEU A 8 26.20 -10.10 -50.95
N LEU A 9 25.45 -9.01 -51.17
CA LEU A 9 25.35 -7.92 -50.20
C LEU A 9 24.44 -8.37 -49.05
N PHE A 10 25.05 -8.63 -47.88
CA PHE A 10 24.31 -8.77 -46.61
C PHE A 10 23.96 -7.36 -46.13
N LEU A 11 22.70 -6.94 -46.31
CA LEU A 11 22.14 -5.79 -45.64
C LEU A 11 21.96 -6.13 -44.16
N PHE A 12 22.88 -5.71 -43.32
CA PHE A 12 22.64 -5.67 -41.87
C PHE A 12 21.71 -4.47 -41.60
N THR A 13 20.41 -4.74 -41.51
CA THR A 13 19.48 -3.79 -40.87
C THR A 13 19.83 -3.75 -39.39
N LEU A 14 20.51 -2.73 -38.95
CA LEU A 14 20.59 -2.35 -37.53
C LEU A 14 19.16 -2.05 -37.08
N ILE A 15 18.49 -3.03 -36.50
CA ILE A 15 17.33 -2.80 -35.69
C ILE A 15 17.86 -2.13 -34.41
N THR A 16 17.92 -0.80 -34.40
CA THR A 16 18.07 -0.05 -33.16
C THR A 16 16.75 -0.28 -32.39
N SER A 17 16.70 -1.30 -31.55
CA SER A 17 15.70 -1.36 -30.52
C SER A 17 15.93 -0.12 -29.64
N ASN A 18 15.06 0.89 -29.70
CA ASN A 18 15.02 1.92 -28.68
C ASN A 18 14.72 1.23 -27.35
N ALA A 19 15.78 0.84 -26.64
CA ALA A 19 15.62 0.34 -25.29
C ALA A 19 14.93 1.43 -24.48
N ALA A 20 13.86 1.07 -23.77
CA ALA A 20 13.17 1.99 -22.90
C ALA A 20 14.17 2.58 -21.89
N SER A 21 14.11 3.88 -21.69
CA SER A 21 14.98 4.60 -20.75
C SER A 21 14.13 5.45 -19.81
N TYR A 22 14.70 5.82 -18.67
CA TYR A 22 14.03 6.71 -17.74
C TYR A 22 13.75 8.10 -18.34
N SER A 23 12.71 8.75 -17.83
CA SER A 23 12.15 9.97 -18.42
C SER A 23 13.00 11.24 -18.21
N GLY A 24 13.86 11.23 -17.20
CA GLY A 24 14.62 12.41 -16.75
C GLY A 24 13.78 13.45 -15.99
N THR A 25 12.55 13.11 -15.56
CA THR A 25 11.65 14.03 -14.85
C THR A 25 11.29 13.61 -13.44
N LEU A 26 11.70 12.42 -13.02
CA LEU A 26 11.59 11.90 -11.66
C LEU A 26 12.97 11.47 -11.18
N PRO A 27 13.18 11.40 -9.84
CA PRO A 27 14.38 10.77 -9.29
C PRO A 27 14.54 9.35 -9.81
N VAL A 28 15.78 8.88 -9.94
CA VAL A 28 16.10 7.53 -10.41
C VAL A 28 16.80 6.75 -9.30
N MET A 29 16.24 5.61 -8.92
CA MET A 29 16.87 4.67 -8.01
C MET A 29 17.61 3.60 -8.81
N HIS A 30 18.91 3.54 -8.60
CA HIS A 30 19.78 2.51 -9.17
C HIS A 30 19.98 1.42 -8.12
N ILE A 31 19.68 0.19 -8.50
CA ILE A 31 19.80 -1.00 -7.64
C ILE A 31 20.72 -1.99 -8.33
N GLN A 32 21.70 -2.48 -7.59
CA GLN A 32 22.65 -3.49 -8.05
C GLN A 32 22.60 -4.66 -7.08
N THR A 33 22.04 -5.79 -7.51
CA THR A 33 22.06 -7.02 -6.71
C THR A 33 23.44 -7.67 -6.74
N LYS A 34 23.77 -8.40 -5.70
CA LYS A 34 25.03 -9.15 -5.61
C LYS A 34 25.15 -10.11 -6.80
N ASN A 35 26.25 -10.00 -7.53
CA ASN A 35 26.55 -10.80 -8.72
C ASN A 35 25.47 -10.71 -9.84
N ASN A 36 24.73 -9.64 -9.93
CA ASN A 36 23.58 -9.47 -10.84
C ASN A 36 22.52 -10.55 -10.69
N ALA A 37 22.39 -11.15 -9.50
CA ALA A 37 21.43 -12.23 -9.26
C ALA A 37 19.99 -11.74 -9.45
N PRO A 38 19.12 -12.52 -10.12
CA PRO A 38 17.71 -12.16 -10.27
C PRO A 38 16.97 -12.27 -8.93
N ILE A 39 16.02 -11.37 -8.69
CA ILE A 39 15.15 -11.40 -7.51
C ILE A 39 13.99 -12.35 -7.81
N VAL A 40 13.99 -13.53 -7.23
CA VAL A 40 13.05 -14.62 -7.52
C VAL A 40 12.20 -15.04 -6.33
N SER A 41 12.55 -14.60 -5.10
CA SER A 41 11.87 -14.96 -3.86
C SER A 41 11.14 -13.77 -3.24
N LYS A 42 9.98 -14.03 -2.60
CA LYS A 42 9.30 -13.13 -1.68
C LYS A 42 9.76 -13.31 -0.22
N GLU A 43 10.35 -14.47 0.07
CA GLU A 43 10.71 -14.84 1.43
C GLU A 43 12.15 -14.43 1.73
N ASP A 44 13.07 -14.74 0.84
CA ASP A 44 14.48 -14.55 1.04
C ASP A 44 14.93 -13.18 0.52
N TYR A 45 15.64 -12.45 1.37
CA TYR A 45 16.32 -11.23 0.98
C TYR A 45 17.62 -11.52 0.23
N LEU A 46 17.85 -10.76 -0.84
CA LEU A 46 19.08 -10.75 -1.62
C LEU A 46 19.88 -9.49 -1.28
N GLU A 47 21.17 -9.64 -1.01
CA GLU A 47 22.08 -8.51 -0.82
C GLU A 47 22.15 -7.65 -2.09
N ALA A 48 22.10 -6.34 -1.91
CA ALA A 48 22.18 -5.35 -2.98
C ALA A 48 22.82 -4.05 -2.51
N THR A 49 23.19 -3.24 -3.45
CA THR A 49 23.54 -1.83 -3.24
C THR A 49 22.60 -0.91 -3.99
N TYR A 50 22.47 0.33 -3.56
CA TYR A 50 21.64 1.32 -4.22
C TYR A 50 22.22 2.73 -4.10
N TYR A 51 21.78 3.58 -5.01
CA TYR A 51 21.85 5.04 -4.86
C TYR A 51 20.63 5.66 -5.54
N ILE A 52 20.28 6.88 -5.14
CA ILE A 52 19.24 7.67 -5.78
C ILE A 52 19.86 8.91 -6.38
N ASP A 53 19.72 9.08 -7.69
CA ASP A 53 20.01 10.31 -8.39
C ASP A 53 18.74 11.17 -8.48
N ALA A 54 18.76 12.31 -7.82
CA ALA A 54 17.66 13.27 -7.83
C ALA A 54 17.60 14.09 -9.13
N LEU A 55 18.55 13.95 -10.05
CA LEU A 55 18.64 14.68 -11.33
C LEU A 55 18.53 16.21 -11.19
N GLY A 56 18.89 16.76 -10.03
CA GLY A 56 18.75 18.20 -9.74
C GLY A 56 17.30 18.66 -9.61
N ILE A 57 16.35 17.76 -9.47
CA ILE A 57 14.92 18.07 -9.29
C ILE A 57 14.71 18.75 -7.93
N SER A 58 14.10 19.94 -7.96
CA SER A 58 13.83 20.71 -6.74
C SER A 58 13.02 19.90 -5.72
N GLY A 59 13.44 19.97 -4.46
CA GLY A 59 12.80 19.26 -3.34
C GLY A 59 13.35 17.85 -3.07
N TYR A 60 14.22 17.32 -3.95
CA TYR A 60 14.88 16.02 -3.76
C TYR A 60 16.41 16.17 -3.64
N GLN A 61 17.01 15.24 -2.91
CA GLN A 61 18.45 15.16 -2.73
C GLN A 61 18.95 13.79 -3.17
N ASN A 62 20.21 13.75 -3.65
CA ASN A 62 20.89 12.49 -3.93
C ASN A 62 21.09 11.69 -2.64
N VAL A 63 21.00 10.37 -2.75
CA VAL A 63 21.28 9.42 -1.66
C VAL A 63 22.32 8.43 -2.16
N GLY A 64 23.53 8.48 -1.61
CA GLY A 64 24.66 7.76 -2.19
C GLY A 64 25.07 8.29 -3.58
N SER A 65 25.86 7.52 -4.29
CA SER A 65 26.25 7.81 -5.68
C SER A 65 26.72 6.54 -6.39
N ALA A 66 26.92 6.58 -7.70
CA ALA A 66 27.47 5.46 -8.46
C ALA A 66 28.85 5.01 -7.95
N THR A 67 29.65 5.93 -7.41
CA THR A 67 30.99 5.63 -6.84
C THR A 67 30.96 5.25 -5.36
N THR A 68 29.88 5.62 -4.66
CA THR A 68 29.66 5.35 -3.23
C THR A 68 28.23 4.88 -2.98
N PRO A 69 27.84 3.73 -3.55
CA PRO A 69 26.50 3.20 -3.33
C PRO A 69 26.34 2.75 -1.88
N LEU A 70 25.10 2.76 -1.40
CA LEU A 70 24.74 2.32 -0.06
C LEU A 70 24.26 0.87 -0.07
N SER A 71 24.43 0.18 1.04
CA SER A 71 24.03 -1.22 1.17
C SER A 71 22.56 -1.37 1.54
N MET A 72 21.90 -2.38 0.98
CA MET A 72 20.54 -2.79 1.31
C MET A 72 20.33 -4.27 1.02
N GLU A 73 19.17 -4.75 1.43
CA GLU A 73 18.61 -6.06 1.05
C GLU A 73 17.31 -5.83 0.27
N ILE A 74 17.03 -6.70 -0.71
CA ILE A 74 15.83 -6.62 -1.56
C ILE A 74 15.20 -7.98 -1.75
N LYS A 75 13.86 -8.04 -1.75
CA LYS A 75 13.09 -9.25 -2.09
C LYS A 75 11.80 -8.88 -2.83
N GLY A 76 11.14 -9.86 -3.42
CA GLY A 76 9.80 -9.71 -3.94
C GLY A 76 8.77 -9.40 -2.85
N ARG A 77 7.62 -8.85 -3.21
CA ARG A 77 6.48 -8.62 -2.31
C ARG A 77 5.15 -8.80 -3.03
N GLY A 78 4.08 -8.84 -2.22
CA GLY A 78 2.70 -8.99 -2.68
C GLY A 78 2.37 -10.43 -3.08
N ASN A 79 1.09 -10.72 -3.18
CA ASN A 79 0.58 -12.05 -3.56
C ASN A 79 0.19 -12.05 -5.04
N TRP A 80 -0.93 -11.41 -5.38
CA TRP A 80 -1.42 -11.31 -6.75
C TRP A 80 -0.43 -10.62 -7.69
N THR A 81 0.07 -9.45 -7.30
CA THR A 81 0.98 -8.64 -8.13
C THR A 81 2.32 -9.32 -8.38
N TRP A 82 2.81 -10.12 -7.42
CA TRP A 82 4.03 -10.92 -7.61
C TRP A 82 3.82 -12.07 -8.58
N ARG A 83 2.70 -12.79 -8.47
CA ARG A 83 2.43 -13.98 -9.31
C ARG A 83 1.96 -13.61 -10.72
N GLY A 84 1.10 -12.61 -10.84
CA GLY A 84 0.36 -12.31 -12.07
C GLY A 84 1.06 -11.42 -13.08
N PHE A 85 2.15 -10.73 -12.73
CA PHE A 85 2.75 -9.70 -13.58
C PHE A 85 4.26 -9.85 -13.71
N ASP A 86 4.81 -9.48 -14.89
CA ASP A 86 6.26 -9.49 -15.13
C ASP A 86 6.94 -8.29 -14.46
N LYS A 87 6.27 -7.14 -14.39
CA LYS A 87 6.70 -5.98 -13.62
C LYS A 87 6.48 -6.23 -12.14
N LYS A 88 7.55 -6.62 -11.43
CA LYS A 88 7.48 -7.10 -10.05
C LYS A 88 7.55 -5.98 -9.03
N PRO A 89 6.74 -6.00 -7.96
CA PRO A 89 6.93 -5.13 -6.79
C PRO A 89 7.99 -5.71 -5.85
N TYR A 90 8.68 -4.82 -5.11
CA TYR A 90 9.79 -5.21 -4.24
C TYR A 90 9.62 -4.64 -2.82
N ARG A 91 10.17 -5.36 -1.84
CA ARG A 91 10.43 -4.87 -0.49
C ARG A 91 11.93 -4.64 -0.35
N ILE A 92 12.30 -3.46 0.16
CA ILE A 92 13.69 -3.10 0.40
C ILE A 92 13.91 -2.84 1.88
N LYS A 93 15.09 -3.25 2.35
CA LYS A 93 15.56 -3.04 3.72
C LYS A 93 16.97 -2.45 3.66
N LEU A 94 17.08 -1.18 4.00
CA LEU A 94 18.35 -0.46 4.01
C LEU A 94 19.21 -0.92 5.18
N SER A 95 20.52 -0.93 5.01
CA SER A 95 21.44 -1.24 6.12
C SER A 95 21.35 -0.18 7.23
N ASP A 96 21.19 1.08 6.85
CA ASP A 96 21.02 2.21 7.77
C ASP A 96 19.75 2.98 7.50
N LYS A 97 19.15 3.58 8.55
CA LYS A 97 17.97 4.44 8.39
C LYS A 97 18.29 5.66 7.52
N GLN A 98 17.62 5.84 6.39
CA GLN A 98 17.79 6.96 5.48
C GLN A 98 16.46 7.69 5.23
N PRO A 99 16.50 9.03 5.03
CA PRO A 99 15.34 9.83 4.63
C PRO A 99 15.23 9.83 3.09
N LEU A 100 14.66 8.77 2.51
CA LEU A 100 14.54 8.68 1.05
C LEU A 100 13.51 9.68 0.52
N LEU A 101 13.91 10.53 -0.43
CA LEU A 101 13.04 11.50 -1.13
C LEU A 101 12.21 12.39 -0.19
N GLY A 102 12.78 12.80 0.94
CA GLY A 102 12.14 13.66 1.93
C GLY A 102 11.17 12.95 2.88
N MET A 103 10.99 11.63 2.75
CA MET A 103 10.25 10.83 3.73
C MET A 103 11.03 10.66 5.02
N ASN A 104 10.35 10.29 6.11
CA ASN A 104 10.99 10.04 7.39
C ASN A 104 12.04 8.92 7.32
N LYS A 105 13.07 9.03 8.18
CA LYS A 105 14.16 8.05 8.22
C LYS A 105 13.65 6.65 8.56
N SER A 106 13.91 5.69 7.69
CA SER A 106 13.60 4.28 7.92
C SER A 106 14.59 3.37 7.23
N LYS A 107 14.61 2.10 7.64
CA LYS A 107 15.26 1.02 6.89
C LYS A 107 14.30 0.36 5.89
N HIS A 108 12.98 0.45 6.10
CA HIS A 108 11.99 -0.36 5.42
C HIS A 108 11.10 0.46 4.50
N PHE A 109 11.15 0.13 3.20
CA PHE A 109 10.31 0.70 2.16
C PHE A 109 9.81 -0.38 1.20
N ALA A 110 8.82 -0.04 0.40
CA ALA A 110 8.35 -0.85 -0.71
C ALA A 110 8.45 -0.08 -2.03
N LEU A 111 8.76 -0.79 -3.10
CA LEU A 111 8.67 -0.31 -4.47
C LEU A 111 7.40 -0.93 -5.08
N LEU A 112 6.32 -0.14 -5.13
CA LEU A 112 5.04 -0.57 -5.69
C LEU A 112 5.10 -0.44 -7.22
N ALA A 113 4.87 -1.55 -7.92
CA ALA A 113 5.01 -1.63 -9.38
C ALA A 113 3.80 -1.07 -10.15
N HIS A 114 2.60 -1.11 -9.54
CA HIS A 114 1.34 -0.72 -10.18
C HIS A 114 1.09 -1.38 -11.55
N ALA A 115 1.53 -2.63 -11.73
CA ALA A 115 1.36 -3.36 -12.97
C ALA A 115 -0.11 -3.69 -13.27
N ASP A 116 -0.92 -3.82 -12.24
CA ASP A 116 -2.37 -4.06 -12.27
C ASP A 116 -3.19 -2.75 -12.29
N ASP A 117 -2.58 -1.60 -12.02
CA ASP A 117 -3.30 -0.32 -11.99
C ASP A 117 -3.53 0.24 -13.39
N ASN A 118 -4.73 0.06 -13.90
CA ASN A 118 -5.19 0.64 -15.16
C ASN A 118 -5.89 2.01 -14.99
N LYS A 119 -5.75 2.64 -13.83
CA LYS A 119 -6.35 3.96 -13.50
C LYS A 119 -5.31 5.09 -13.49
N GLY A 120 -4.19 4.91 -14.18
CA GLY A 120 -3.17 5.95 -14.31
C GLY A 120 -2.30 6.09 -13.07
N PHE A 121 -2.00 5.00 -12.38
CA PHE A 121 -1.25 4.97 -11.11
C PHE A 121 -1.97 5.67 -9.95
N MET A 122 -3.29 5.90 -10.08
CA MET A 122 -4.04 6.72 -9.12
C MET A 122 -4.63 5.94 -7.95
N ARG A 123 -4.76 4.62 -8.04
CA ARG A 123 -5.44 3.84 -6.99
C ARG A 123 -4.84 4.10 -5.60
N ASN A 124 -3.60 3.73 -5.37
CA ASN A 124 -2.92 3.98 -4.10
C ASN A 124 -2.69 5.48 -3.84
N ALA A 125 -2.32 6.25 -4.87
CA ALA A 125 -2.03 7.67 -4.72
C ALA A 125 -3.24 8.46 -4.21
N VAL A 126 -4.43 8.22 -4.77
CA VAL A 126 -5.68 8.87 -4.34
C VAL A 126 -6.12 8.36 -2.97
N GLY A 127 -6.05 7.05 -2.71
CA GLY A 127 -6.43 6.49 -1.42
C GLY A 127 -5.59 7.06 -0.27
N PHE A 128 -4.26 7.13 -0.44
CA PHE A 128 -3.37 7.74 0.56
C PHE A 128 -3.61 9.25 0.70
N GLU A 129 -3.88 9.97 -0.39
CA GLU A 129 -4.17 11.40 -0.30
C GLU A 129 -5.47 11.68 0.43
N LEU A 130 -6.55 10.96 0.11
CA LEU A 130 -7.82 11.08 0.83
C LEU A 130 -7.66 10.76 2.32
N SER A 131 -6.85 9.75 2.65
CA SER A 131 -6.55 9.38 4.04
C SER A 131 -5.87 10.53 4.81
N ARG A 132 -4.91 11.21 4.19
CA ARG A 132 -4.28 12.43 4.77
C ARG A 132 -5.28 13.56 4.92
N MET A 133 -6.04 13.84 3.86
CA MET A 133 -7.00 14.93 3.82
C MET A 133 -8.12 14.78 4.86
N ILE A 134 -8.64 13.58 5.06
CA ILE A 134 -9.69 13.33 6.07
C ILE A 134 -9.13 13.30 7.51
N GLY A 135 -7.81 13.32 7.68
CA GLY A 135 -7.14 13.41 8.97
C GLY A 135 -7.02 12.09 9.70
N MET A 136 -6.67 10.99 9.02
CA MET A 136 -6.22 9.78 9.69
C MET A 136 -4.90 10.01 10.44
N LYS A 137 -4.70 9.32 11.58
CA LYS A 137 -3.56 9.55 12.48
C LYS A 137 -2.20 9.40 11.81
N TRP A 138 -2.08 8.44 10.90
CA TRP A 138 -0.93 8.27 10.03
C TRP A 138 -1.35 7.64 8.69
N THR A 139 -0.68 8.06 7.63
CA THR A 139 -0.83 7.51 6.28
C THR A 139 0.55 7.33 5.67
N PRO A 140 0.85 6.18 5.03
CA PRO A 140 2.12 5.97 4.37
C PRO A 140 2.45 7.08 3.38
N GLU A 141 3.66 7.61 3.48
CA GLU A 141 4.21 8.52 2.47
C GLU A 141 4.56 7.73 1.21
N VAL A 142 4.34 8.35 0.06
CA VAL A 142 4.60 7.75 -1.25
C VAL A 142 5.27 8.76 -2.19
N ARG A 143 6.30 8.31 -2.92
CA ARG A 143 7.02 9.14 -3.90
C ARG A 143 7.19 8.37 -5.21
N PRO A 144 6.80 8.94 -6.36
CA PRO A 144 7.09 8.34 -7.64
C PRO A 144 8.60 8.38 -7.90
N ILE A 145 9.13 7.29 -8.44
CA ILE A 145 10.55 7.11 -8.73
C ILE A 145 10.71 6.18 -9.92
N GLU A 146 11.68 6.43 -10.77
CA GLU A 146 12.06 5.51 -11.82
C GLU A 146 13.16 4.57 -11.33
N VAL A 147 13.15 3.31 -11.76
CA VAL A 147 14.06 2.30 -11.22
C VAL A 147 14.89 1.66 -12.32
N ILE A 148 16.18 1.57 -12.06
CA ILE A 148 17.16 0.81 -12.83
C ILE A 148 17.65 -0.33 -11.93
N LEU A 149 17.45 -1.57 -12.37
CA LEU A 149 17.87 -2.79 -11.66
C LEU A 149 18.92 -3.52 -12.49
N ASN A 150 20.14 -3.68 -11.96
CA ASN A 150 21.24 -4.34 -12.63
C ASN A 150 21.54 -3.74 -14.03
N GLY A 151 21.39 -2.43 -14.16
CA GLY A 151 21.59 -1.70 -15.41
C GLY A 151 20.39 -1.68 -16.36
N ASP A 152 19.32 -2.45 -16.08
CA ASP A 152 18.11 -2.46 -16.89
C ASP A 152 17.05 -1.49 -16.31
N TYR A 153 16.47 -0.62 -17.16
CA TYR A 153 15.35 0.22 -16.76
C TYR A 153 14.10 -0.62 -16.59
N ILE A 154 13.62 -0.71 -15.36
CA ILE A 154 12.44 -1.53 -15.02
C ILE A 154 11.15 -0.73 -14.80
N GLY A 155 11.18 0.58 -15.06
CA GLY A 155 9.98 1.41 -15.15
C GLY A 155 9.75 2.38 -14.01
N LEU A 156 8.56 2.96 -14.02
CA LEU A 156 8.04 3.84 -12.97
C LEU A 156 7.53 3.00 -11.79
N TYR A 157 7.99 3.33 -10.61
CA TYR A 157 7.59 2.74 -9.33
C TYR A 157 7.13 3.82 -8.36
N PHE A 158 6.46 3.41 -7.30
CA PHE A 158 6.15 4.29 -6.17
C PHE A 158 6.88 3.77 -4.94
N LEU A 159 7.90 4.52 -4.53
CA LEU A 159 8.62 4.28 -3.28
C LEU A 159 7.70 4.67 -2.12
N THR A 160 7.37 3.70 -1.27
CA THR A 160 6.32 3.83 -0.27
C THR A 160 6.83 3.38 1.09
N GLU A 161 6.48 4.10 2.14
CA GLU A 161 6.69 3.63 3.52
C GLU A 161 5.89 2.36 3.77
N THR A 162 6.47 1.41 4.50
CA THR A 162 5.76 0.20 4.94
C THR A 162 5.07 0.42 6.28
N ILE A 163 3.93 -0.23 6.48
CA ILE A 163 3.24 -0.22 7.78
C ILE A 163 4.09 -0.99 8.78
N ARG A 164 4.38 -0.34 9.91
CA ARG A 164 5.05 -0.93 11.09
C ARG A 164 4.97 0.04 12.26
N VAL A 165 5.20 -0.47 13.45
CA VAL A 165 5.38 0.36 14.64
C VAL A 165 6.70 1.13 14.49
N ASP A 166 6.62 2.43 14.56
CA ASP A 166 7.75 3.39 14.60
C ASP A 166 7.16 4.75 14.99
N LYS A 167 7.94 5.58 15.69
CA LYS A 167 7.52 6.93 16.15
C LYS A 167 7.01 7.84 15.01
N ASP A 168 7.51 7.63 13.80
CA ASP A 168 7.15 8.41 12.61
C ASP A 168 6.14 7.68 11.70
N ARG A 169 5.55 6.57 12.16
CA ARG A 169 4.57 5.73 11.45
C ARG A 169 3.39 5.38 12.35
N VAL A 170 3.16 4.12 12.65
CA VAL A 170 2.21 3.72 13.69
C VAL A 170 2.90 3.95 15.02
N ASN A 171 2.61 5.11 15.62
CA ASN A 171 3.30 5.56 16.83
C ASN A 171 2.56 5.04 18.07
N ILE A 172 2.90 3.82 18.44
CA ILE A 172 2.48 3.15 19.68
C ILE A 172 3.70 2.57 20.38
N VAL A 173 3.58 2.24 21.65
CA VAL A 173 4.61 1.46 22.36
C VAL A 173 4.70 0.09 21.70
N GLU A 174 5.87 -0.29 21.19
CA GLU A 174 6.07 -1.60 20.60
C GLU A 174 6.10 -2.67 21.71
N GLN A 175 5.28 -3.70 21.54
CA GLN A 175 5.25 -4.81 22.47
C GLN A 175 6.41 -5.76 22.19
N GLU A 176 7.06 -6.27 23.25
CA GLU A 176 8.13 -7.24 23.10
C GLU A 176 7.58 -8.61 22.67
N ASP A 177 8.39 -9.33 21.89
CA ASP A 177 8.11 -10.72 21.54
C ASP A 177 8.11 -11.58 22.81
N GLU A 178 7.23 -12.58 22.84
CA GLU A 178 7.10 -13.55 23.94
C GLU A 178 6.87 -12.91 25.32
N GLU A 179 6.33 -11.68 25.40
CA GLU A 179 6.01 -11.01 26.67
C GLU A 179 4.95 -11.80 27.46
N THR A 180 5.13 -11.91 28.77
CA THR A 180 4.25 -12.66 29.66
C THR A 180 3.61 -11.80 30.76
N ASP A 181 4.06 -10.56 30.92
CA ASP A 181 3.54 -9.62 31.91
C ASP A 181 2.16 -9.11 31.47
N ALA A 182 1.13 -9.38 32.28
CA ALA A 182 -0.24 -9.04 31.98
C ALA A 182 -0.47 -7.54 31.73
N ASP A 183 0.28 -6.66 32.40
CA ASP A 183 0.16 -5.20 32.25
C ASP A 183 0.76 -4.73 30.92
N LYS A 184 1.75 -5.44 30.40
CA LYS A 184 2.46 -5.08 29.17
C LYS A 184 1.83 -5.62 27.89
N ILE A 185 0.97 -6.65 27.99
CA ILE A 185 0.31 -7.26 26.84
C ILE A 185 -1.03 -6.59 26.47
N THR A 186 -1.49 -5.61 27.27
CA THR A 186 -2.76 -4.92 27.04
C THR A 186 -2.79 -4.07 25.76
N GLY A 187 -1.64 -3.73 25.19
CA GLY A 187 -1.50 -2.92 23.98
C GLY A 187 -0.15 -3.10 23.31
N GLY A 188 0.19 -2.18 22.40
CA GLY A 188 1.36 -2.35 21.54
C GLY A 188 1.09 -3.30 20.36
N TRP A 189 -0.18 -3.51 20.03
CA TRP A 189 -0.62 -4.40 18.97
C TRP A 189 -0.75 -3.68 17.64
N LEU A 190 -0.22 -4.30 16.58
CA LEU A 190 -0.53 -3.96 15.19
C LEU A 190 -1.00 -5.22 14.49
N VAL A 191 -2.25 -5.20 14.02
CA VAL A 191 -2.96 -6.37 13.46
C VAL A 191 -3.56 -6.02 12.10
N GLU A 192 -3.75 -7.04 11.27
CA GLU A 192 -4.37 -6.92 9.95
C GLU A 192 -5.45 -8.00 9.82
N ILE A 193 -6.68 -7.62 9.43
CA ILE A 193 -7.61 -8.59 8.87
C ILE A 193 -7.12 -8.91 7.47
N ASP A 194 -6.85 -10.17 7.20
CA ASP A 194 -6.30 -10.62 5.92
C ASP A 194 -7.16 -11.76 5.34
N ASN A 195 -7.21 -11.83 4.03
CA ASN A 195 -7.86 -12.91 3.28
C ASN A 195 -6.88 -14.04 2.88
N TYR A 196 -5.61 -13.90 3.26
CA TYR A 196 -4.61 -14.94 3.11
C TYR A 196 -4.29 -15.56 4.47
N ASP A 197 -4.19 -16.90 4.50
CA ASP A 197 -3.78 -17.62 5.70
C ASP A 197 -2.24 -17.55 5.84
N ASP A 198 -1.73 -16.31 5.88
CA ASP A 198 -0.31 -16.06 6.08
C ASP A 198 0.03 -16.17 7.58
N SER A 199 1.09 -16.88 7.91
CA SER A 199 1.60 -16.97 9.27
C SER A 199 2.50 -15.74 9.58
N PRO A 200 2.49 -15.20 10.81
CA PRO A 200 1.72 -15.65 11.98
C PRO A 200 0.31 -15.05 12.02
N ASN A 201 -0.68 -15.82 12.46
CA ASN A 201 -2.06 -15.36 12.61
C ASN A 201 -2.80 -16.06 13.75
N ILE A 202 -3.93 -15.47 14.15
CA ILE A 202 -5.00 -16.13 14.92
C ILE A 202 -6.28 -16.12 14.10
N LYS A 203 -7.20 -17.04 14.41
CA LYS A 203 -8.50 -17.15 13.75
C LYS A 203 -9.64 -17.17 14.76
N ILE A 204 -10.72 -16.49 14.41
CA ILE A 204 -11.98 -16.60 15.15
C ILE A 204 -13.11 -16.92 14.20
N THR A 205 -14.19 -17.52 14.72
CA THR A 205 -15.42 -17.69 13.94
C THR A 205 -16.29 -16.46 14.09
N GLU A 206 -16.66 -15.81 12.99
CA GLU A 206 -17.59 -14.68 12.98
C GLU A 206 -19.01 -15.12 13.38
N GLY A 207 -19.85 -14.15 13.73
CA GLY A 207 -21.25 -14.39 14.01
C GLY A 207 -22.05 -14.95 12.83
N CYS A 208 -21.56 -14.79 11.59
CA CYS A 208 -22.13 -15.43 10.40
C CYS A 208 -21.67 -16.89 10.19
N GLY A 209 -20.71 -17.40 10.98
CA GLY A 209 -20.18 -18.75 10.90
C GLY A 209 -18.93 -18.92 10.01
N GLU A 210 -18.43 -17.86 9.40
CA GLU A 210 -17.19 -17.88 8.62
C GLU A 210 -15.98 -17.61 9.50
N GLU A 211 -14.78 -18.00 9.05
CA GLU A 211 -13.52 -17.63 9.71
C GLU A 211 -13.08 -16.24 9.32
N ILE A 212 -12.62 -15.47 10.32
CA ILE A 212 -11.88 -14.24 10.11
C ILE A 212 -10.44 -14.43 10.60
N ILE A 213 -9.48 -14.05 9.75
CA ILE A 213 -8.06 -14.24 9.98
C ILE A 213 -7.44 -12.91 10.41
N PHE A 214 -6.75 -12.92 11.54
CA PHE A 214 -6.00 -11.78 12.05
C PHE A 214 -4.51 -12.09 12.01
N THR A 215 -3.82 -11.52 11.02
CA THR A 215 -2.37 -11.58 10.93
C THR A 215 -1.79 -10.50 11.85
N TYR A 216 -1.01 -10.86 12.85
CA TYR A 216 -0.37 -9.88 13.71
C TYR A 216 1.02 -9.51 13.16
N LYS A 217 1.36 -8.23 13.29
CA LYS A 217 2.61 -7.63 12.78
C LYS A 217 3.54 -7.18 13.90
N THR A 218 2.99 -6.94 15.08
CA THR A 218 3.68 -6.58 16.31
C THR A 218 2.82 -7.03 17.49
N PRO A 219 3.34 -7.85 18.38
CA PRO A 219 4.67 -8.52 18.31
C PRO A 219 4.75 -9.55 17.15
N GLU A 220 5.97 -9.96 16.76
CA GLU A 220 6.17 -10.93 15.67
C GLU A 220 6.05 -12.38 16.16
N ILE A 221 6.39 -12.64 17.44
CA ILE A 221 6.31 -13.95 18.10
C ILE A 221 5.49 -13.80 19.37
N LEU A 222 4.43 -14.59 19.51
CA LEU A 222 3.55 -14.54 20.69
C LEU A 222 3.95 -15.53 21.76
N SER A 223 3.90 -15.10 23.03
CA SER A 223 3.74 -16.00 24.18
C SER A 223 2.31 -16.58 24.20
N VAL A 224 2.10 -17.59 25.02
CA VAL A 224 0.76 -18.14 25.28
C VAL A 224 -0.19 -17.07 25.83
N GLN A 225 0.30 -16.21 26.68
CA GLN A 225 -0.48 -15.13 27.29
C GLN A 225 -0.88 -14.07 26.25
N GLN A 226 0.02 -13.70 25.36
CA GLN A 226 -0.25 -12.78 24.25
C GLN A 226 -1.28 -13.35 23.29
N GLU A 227 -1.14 -14.61 22.88
CA GLU A 227 -2.11 -15.28 21.99
C GLU A 227 -3.51 -15.35 22.62
N GLN A 228 -3.58 -15.70 23.91
CA GLN A 228 -4.84 -15.73 24.65
C GLN A 228 -5.47 -14.35 24.74
N PHE A 229 -4.69 -13.31 25.04
CA PHE A 229 -5.17 -11.93 25.11
C PHE A 229 -5.74 -11.48 23.77
N LEU A 230 -4.97 -11.62 22.68
CA LEU A 230 -5.40 -11.19 21.34
C LEU A 230 -6.66 -11.94 20.90
N THR A 231 -6.71 -13.26 21.12
CA THR A 231 -7.88 -14.09 20.79
C THR A 231 -9.11 -13.66 21.58
N GLN A 232 -8.97 -13.36 22.88
CA GLN A 232 -10.06 -12.86 23.72
C GLN A 232 -10.56 -11.49 23.26
N GLU A 233 -9.66 -10.56 22.92
CA GLU A 233 -10.02 -9.24 22.43
C GLU A 233 -10.77 -9.32 21.09
N MET A 234 -10.26 -10.10 20.12
CA MET A 234 -10.94 -10.27 18.83
C MET A 234 -12.30 -10.95 19.00
N THR A 235 -12.41 -11.95 19.87
CA THR A 235 -13.69 -12.60 20.19
C THR A 235 -14.66 -11.63 20.86
N ARG A 236 -14.18 -10.78 21.78
CA ARG A 236 -14.99 -9.72 22.41
C ARG A 236 -15.52 -8.74 21.36
N LEU A 237 -14.65 -8.21 20.49
CA LEU A 237 -15.08 -7.31 19.42
C LEU A 237 -16.14 -7.97 18.53
N ASN A 238 -15.91 -9.20 18.13
CA ASN A 238 -16.86 -9.97 17.33
C ASN A 238 -18.21 -10.10 18.02
N THR A 239 -18.23 -10.44 19.30
CA THR A 239 -19.47 -10.56 20.09
C THR A 239 -20.22 -9.25 20.16
N LEU A 240 -19.54 -8.13 20.37
CA LEU A 240 -20.13 -6.79 20.43
C LEU A 240 -20.65 -6.35 19.06
N ILE A 241 -19.89 -6.61 18.00
CA ILE A 241 -20.25 -6.25 16.61
C ILE A 241 -21.52 -6.99 16.19
N TYR A 242 -21.69 -8.26 16.53
CA TYR A 242 -22.90 -9.04 16.22
C TYR A 242 -24.02 -8.88 17.27
N GLY A 243 -23.77 -8.15 18.36
CA GLY A 243 -24.72 -7.88 19.44
C GLY A 243 -25.75 -6.79 19.15
N ASP A 244 -26.24 -6.15 20.22
CA ASP A 244 -27.24 -5.07 20.14
C ASP A 244 -26.69 -3.83 19.44
N LYS A 245 -27.31 -3.46 18.32
CA LYS A 245 -26.90 -2.33 17.46
C LYS A 245 -27.20 -0.96 18.10
N HIS A 246 -27.96 -0.90 19.18
CA HIS A 246 -28.24 0.31 19.94
C HIS A 246 -27.36 0.45 21.19
N SER A 247 -26.54 -0.56 21.50
CA SER A 247 -25.56 -0.50 22.57
C SER A 247 -24.38 0.38 22.21
N ASP A 248 -23.90 1.17 23.17
CA ASP A 248 -22.69 1.97 23.07
C ASP A 248 -21.42 1.20 23.49
N GLU A 249 -21.55 -0.05 23.89
CA GLU A 249 -20.48 -0.82 24.50
C GLU A 249 -19.30 -1.04 23.52
N LEU A 250 -19.58 -1.34 22.25
CA LEU A 250 -18.54 -1.48 21.23
C LEU A 250 -17.59 -0.27 21.18
N TRP A 251 -18.13 0.93 21.37
CA TRP A 251 -17.37 2.18 21.29
C TRP A 251 -16.50 2.48 22.53
N GLN A 252 -16.56 1.61 23.53
CA GLN A 252 -15.57 1.60 24.62
C GLN A 252 -14.27 0.93 24.18
N TYR A 253 -14.32 0.00 23.24
CA TYR A 253 -13.18 -0.78 22.74
C TYR A 253 -12.68 -0.33 21.36
N VAL A 254 -13.52 0.31 20.56
CA VAL A 254 -13.18 0.77 19.20
C VAL A 254 -13.25 2.29 19.10
N ASP A 255 -12.21 2.89 18.50
CA ASP A 255 -12.20 4.32 18.16
C ASP A 255 -13.14 4.55 16.96
N ILE A 256 -14.35 5.04 17.27
CA ILE A 256 -15.40 5.28 16.28
C ILE A 256 -14.99 6.33 15.23
N ASP A 257 -14.19 7.34 15.62
CA ASP A 257 -13.74 8.40 14.71
C ASP A 257 -12.73 7.84 13.69
N ALA A 258 -11.74 7.06 14.16
CA ALA A 258 -10.77 6.42 13.30
C ALA A 258 -11.42 5.43 12.33
N LEU A 259 -12.34 4.60 12.82
CA LEU A 259 -13.07 3.64 11.98
C LEU A 259 -13.94 4.34 10.93
N ALA A 260 -14.62 5.43 11.31
CA ALA A 260 -15.45 6.20 10.37
C ALA A 260 -14.61 6.85 9.26
N ARG A 261 -13.44 7.43 9.60
CA ARG A 261 -12.50 7.98 8.60
C ARG A 261 -11.95 6.90 7.67
N PHE A 262 -11.54 5.76 8.24
CA PHE A 262 -11.10 4.60 7.47
C PHE A 262 -12.20 4.16 6.48
N TYR A 263 -13.44 3.96 6.96
CA TYR A 263 -14.58 3.58 6.14
C TYR A 263 -14.84 4.58 5.00
N ILE A 264 -14.87 5.89 5.30
CA ILE A 264 -15.15 6.93 4.30
C ILE A 264 -14.10 6.90 3.18
N VAL A 265 -12.81 6.75 3.51
CA VAL A 265 -11.75 6.66 2.48
C VAL A 265 -11.98 5.47 1.55
N GLN A 266 -12.25 4.29 2.13
CA GLN A 266 -12.49 3.08 1.34
C GLN A 266 -13.76 3.20 0.48
N GLU A 267 -14.80 3.83 1.03
CA GLU A 267 -16.08 4.05 0.33
C GLU A 267 -15.93 5.00 -0.86
N ILE A 268 -15.20 6.10 -0.71
CA ILE A 268 -14.97 7.08 -1.80
C ILE A 268 -14.30 6.41 -3.00
N VAL A 269 -13.30 5.57 -2.78
CA VAL A 269 -12.54 4.92 -3.84
C VAL A 269 -13.12 3.57 -4.28
N ASP A 270 -14.23 3.14 -3.70
CA ASP A 270 -14.87 1.84 -3.96
C ASP A 270 -13.86 0.68 -3.87
N ASN A 271 -13.13 0.62 -2.74
CA ASN A 271 -12.13 -0.41 -2.50
C ASN A 271 -12.78 -1.64 -1.85
N TYR A 272 -13.34 -2.53 -2.67
CA TYR A 272 -14.16 -3.64 -2.20
C TYR A 272 -13.41 -4.70 -1.39
N GLU A 273 -12.08 -4.74 -1.41
CA GLU A 273 -11.28 -5.66 -0.58
C GLU A 273 -10.98 -5.14 0.82
N SER A 274 -11.27 -3.87 1.09
CA SER A 274 -10.72 -3.10 2.22
C SER A 274 -11.01 -3.62 3.63
N PHE A 275 -12.03 -4.44 3.83
CA PHE A 275 -12.40 -4.95 5.15
C PHE A 275 -12.21 -6.46 5.32
N HIS A 276 -11.71 -7.14 4.31
CA HIS A 276 -11.37 -8.56 4.38
C HIS A 276 -9.93 -8.86 3.92
N GLY A 277 -9.19 -7.82 3.48
CA GLY A 277 -7.79 -7.89 3.13
C GLY A 277 -7.12 -6.54 3.36
N SER A 278 -5.91 -6.55 3.88
CA SER A 278 -5.12 -5.36 4.20
C SER A 278 -5.82 -4.34 5.11
N CYS A 279 -6.73 -4.83 5.97
CA CYS A 279 -7.44 -4.00 6.93
C CYS A 279 -6.65 -3.91 8.24
N TYR A 280 -5.79 -2.89 8.35
CA TYR A 280 -4.95 -2.68 9.53
C TYR A 280 -5.70 -1.98 10.64
N PHE A 281 -5.37 -2.36 11.88
CA PHE A 281 -5.77 -1.65 13.08
C PHE A 281 -4.77 -1.93 14.20
N TYR A 282 -4.71 -1.04 15.17
CA TYR A 282 -3.72 -1.11 16.24
C TYR A 282 -4.32 -0.66 17.56
N ARG A 283 -3.65 -1.04 18.66
CA ARG A 283 -4.00 -0.62 20.01
C ARG A 283 -2.75 -0.19 20.76
N GLU A 284 -2.79 1.02 21.35
CA GLU A 284 -1.74 1.51 22.26
C GLU A 284 -1.73 0.72 23.57
N LEU A 285 -0.63 0.77 24.31
CA LEU A 285 -0.52 0.17 25.61
C LEU A 285 -1.36 0.94 26.65
N GLY A 286 -2.20 0.22 27.39
CA GLY A 286 -3.04 0.76 28.45
C GLY A 286 -4.40 0.10 28.55
N GLU A 287 -4.96 0.07 29.75
CA GLU A 287 -6.24 -0.63 30.00
C GLU A 287 -7.42 -0.04 29.23
N ASN A 288 -7.46 1.30 29.10
CA ASN A 288 -8.58 2.02 28.48
C ASN A 288 -8.32 2.40 27.03
N GLU A 289 -7.23 1.93 26.43
CA GLU A 289 -6.91 2.19 25.04
C GLU A 289 -7.84 1.42 24.10
N LYS A 290 -8.12 2.05 22.94
CA LYS A 290 -9.07 1.52 21.97
C LYS A 290 -8.37 0.98 20.74
N TRP A 291 -8.98 0.01 20.12
CA TRP A 291 -8.61 -0.42 18.79
C TRP A 291 -8.87 0.69 17.78
N THR A 292 -7.83 1.14 17.11
CA THR A 292 -7.83 2.23 16.13
C THR A 292 -7.66 1.66 14.73
N PHE A 293 -8.67 1.77 13.87
CA PHE A 293 -8.60 1.32 12.48
C PHE A 293 -7.72 2.24 11.64
N GLY A 294 -6.87 1.65 10.84
CA GLY A 294 -5.81 2.27 10.07
C GLY A 294 -4.43 1.73 10.47
N PRO A 295 -3.40 2.15 9.74
CA PRO A 295 -3.43 2.98 8.54
C PRO A 295 -4.04 2.27 7.33
N VAL A 296 -4.43 3.05 6.32
CA VAL A 296 -4.89 2.50 5.05
C VAL A 296 -3.74 1.86 4.27
N TRP A 297 -4.04 0.79 3.55
CA TRP A 297 -3.11 0.09 2.67
C TRP A 297 -3.87 -0.62 1.56
N ASP A 298 -3.17 -0.91 0.46
CA ASP A 298 -3.63 -1.71 -0.66
C ASP A 298 -4.96 -1.27 -1.29
N PHE A 299 -4.88 -0.28 -2.14
CA PHE A 299 -6.00 0.16 -2.96
C PHE A 299 -6.03 -0.55 -4.33
N GLY A 300 -5.49 -1.76 -4.42
CA GLY A 300 -5.44 -2.55 -5.65
C GLY A 300 -6.81 -2.79 -6.28
N SER A 301 -7.84 -2.87 -5.47
CA SER A 301 -9.24 -3.05 -5.91
C SER A 301 -10.02 -1.74 -6.07
N ALA A 302 -9.44 -0.59 -5.71
CA ALA A 302 -10.10 0.70 -5.82
C ALA A 302 -10.46 1.06 -7.27
N PHE A 303 -11.62 1.69 -7.46
CA PHE A 303 -12.16 2.08 -8.76
C PHE A 303 -12.32 0.92 -9.74
N PHE A 304 -12.44 -0.31 -9.26
CA PHE A 304 -12.52 -1.49 -10.13
C PHE A 304 -13.86 -1.57 -10.83
N TYR A 305 -14.95 -1.41 -10.09
CA TYR A 305 -16.31 -1.39 -10.60
C TYR A 305 -16.85 0.03 -10.78
N SER A 306 -17.95 0.17 -11.49
CA SER A 306 -18.79 1.36 -11.36
C SER A 306 -19.60 1.19 -10.08
N LYS A 307 -19.53 2.15 -9.19
CA LYS A 307 -20.22 2.10 -7.91
C LYS A 307 -21.72 1.96 -8.10
N ALA A 308 -22.28 0.82 -7.71
CA ALA A 308 -23.71 0.55 -7.77
C ALA A 308 -24.35 0.47 -6.37
N GLN A 309 -23.53 0.32 -5.34
CA GLN A 309 -23.95 0.15 -3.94
C GLN A 309 -22.81 0.55 -3.01
N TYR A 310 -23.08 0.72 -1.74
CA TYR A 310 -22.04 0.91 -0.75
C TYR A 310 -21.19 -0.36 -0.58
N ILE A 311 -19.89 -0.19 -0.26
CA ILE A 311 -18.96 -1.33 -0.15
C ILE A 311 -19.43 -2.35 0.87
N TYR A 312 -20.02 -1.93 2.01
CA TYR A 312 -20.53 -2.83 3.06
C TYR A 312 -21.72 -3.69 2.62
N GLN A 313 -22.33 -3.38 1.47
CA GLN A 313 -23.42 -4.17 0.88
C GLN A 313 -22.91 -5.25 -0.09
N GLY A 314 -21.62 -5.24 -0.41
CA GLY A 314 -20.98 -6.26 -1.23
C GLY A 314 -21.01 -7.63 -0.57
N ARG A 315 -20.97 -8.71 -1.39
CA ARG A 315 -21.02 -10.09 -0.89
C ARG A 315 -19.86 -10.38 0.06
N GLU A 316 -18.68 -9.92 -0.25
CA GLU A 316 -17.47 -10.09 0.54
C GLU A 316 -17.60 -9.47 1.93
N HIS A 317 -18.39 -8.41 2.08
CA HIS A 317 -18.58 -7.70 3.34
C HIS A 317 -19.71 -8.25 4.21
N HIS A 318 -20.49 -9.17 3.70
CA HIS A 318 -21.39 -9.97 4.56
C HIS A 318 -20.63 -10.98 5.41
N MET A 319 -19.38 -11.23 5.04
CA MET A 319 -18.47 -12.16 5.70
C MET A 319 -17.39 -11.43 6.51
N THR A 320 -17.60 -10.17 6.80
CA THR A 320 -16.69 -9.33 7.59
C THR A 320 -17.46 -8.37 8.50
N TRP A 321 -16.78 -7.86 9.49
CA TRP A 321 -17.36 -6.99 10.51
C TRP A 321 -18.06 -5.74 9.97
N ILE A 322 -17.62 -5.18 8.82
CA ILE A 322 -18.14 -3.90 8.34
C ILE A 322 -19.64 -3.95 8.01
N GLY A 323 -20.13 -5.08 7.49
CA GLY A 323 -21.55 -5.26 7.22
C GLY A 323 -22.42 -5.13 8.47
N GLU A 324 -21.91 -5.61 9.61
CA GLU A 324 -22.59 -5.51 10.91
C GLU A 324 -22.37 -4.14 11.57
N ILE A 325 -21.15 -3.56 11.47
CA ILE A 325 -20.82 -2.25 12.03
C ILE A 325 -21.69 -1.15 11.41
N CYS A 326 -21.96 -1.21 10.12
CA CYS A 326 -22.82 -0.22 9.45
C CYS A 326 -24.30 -0.29 9.87
N LYS A 327 -24.70 -1.32 10.62
CA LYS A 327 -26.04 -1.39 11.23
C LYS A 327 -26.17 -0.60 12.54
N PHE A 328 -25.06 -0.13 13.13
CA PHE A 328 -25.10 0.71 14.31
C PHE A 328 -25.50 2.14 13.94
N PRO A 329 -26.65 2.68 14.41
CA PRO A 329 -27.09 4.03 14.06
C PRO A 329 -26.07 5.10 14.46
N ARG A 330 -25.46 4.94 15.64
CA ARG A 330 -24.43 5.85 16.15
C ARG A 330 -23.22 5.94 15.22
N PHE A 331 -22.78 4.81 14.66
CA PHE A 331 -21.67 4.78 13.71
C PHE A 331 -22.04 5.53 12.42
N MET A 332 -23.20 5.23 11.84
CA MET A 332 -23.62 5.88 10.58
C MET A 332 -23.91 7.36 10.74
N GLU A 333 -24.41 7.82 11.87
CA GLU A 333 -24.54 9.25 12.20
C GLU A 333 -23.15 9.91 12.29
N HIS A 334 -22.18 9.23 12.89
CA HIS A 334 -20.82 9.71 13.00
C HIS A 334 -20.14 9.78 11.62
N VAL A 335 -20.27 8.76 10.80
CA VAL A 335 -19.81 8.73 9.40
C VAL A 335 -20.40 9.92 8.63
N LYS A 336 -21.72 10.12 8.70
CA LYS A 336 -22.41 11.23 8.03
C LYS A 336 -21.88 12.60 8.46
N LYS A 337 -21.62 12.76 9.74
CA LYS A 337 -21.07 14.03 10.29
C LYS A 337 -19.67 14.31 9.74
N ILE A 338 -18.78 13.31 9.76
CA ILE A 338 -17.41 13.44 9.22
C ILE A 338 -17.44 13.69 7.72
N TRP A 339 -18.24 12.92 6.98
CA TRP A 339 -18.38 13.07 5.54
C TRP A 339 -18.84 14.46 5.13
N ASN A 340 -19.93 14.98 5.72
CA ASN A 340 -20.43 16.30 5.38
C ASN A 340 -19.37 17.38 5.61
N ASN A 341 -18.70 17.34 6.77
CA ASN A 341 -17.64 18.31 7.06
C ASN A 341 -16.47 18.21 6.09
N PHE A 342 -16.04 17.00 5.74
CA PHE A 342 -14.93 16.76 4.81
C PHE A 342 -15.31 17.18 3.39
N TYR A 343 -16.52 16.81 2.93
CA TYR A 343 -17.01 17.13 1.59
C TYR A 343 -17.07 18.65 1.38
N ASP A 344 -17.66 19.36 2.31
CA ASP A 344 -17.87 20.82 2.21
C ASP A 344 -16.55 21.62 2.31
N SER A 345 -15.55 21.09 3.03
CA SER A 345 -14.34 21.87 3.33
C SER A 345 -13.12 21.49 2.51
N GLN A 346 -12.91 20.22 2.16
CA GLN A 346 -11.63 19.72 1.65
C GLN A 346 -11.73 18.83 0.43
N PHE A 347 -12.81 18.08 0.24
CA PHE A 347 -12.89 17.02 -0.76
C PHE A 347 -12.52 17.49 -2.17
N SER A 348 -12.92 18.70 -2.56
CA SER A 348 -12.61 19.24 -3.89
C SER A 348 -11.10 19.35 -4.20
N ALA A 349 -10.24 19.42 -3.17
CA ALA A 349 -8.79 19.50 -3.36
C ALA A 349 -8.19 18.23 -3.99
N ILE A 350 -8.89 17.08 -3.92
CA ILE A 350 -8.45 15.84 -4.57
C ILE A 350 -8.30 16.00 -6.10
N PHE A 351 -9.11 16.86 -6.73
CA PHE A 351 -9.02 17.10 -8.17
C PHE A 351 -7.76 17.89 -8.55
N ASN A 352 -7.29 18.79 -7.67
CA ASN A 352 -6.00 19.46 -7.83
C ASN A 352 -4.85 18.45 -7.66
N PHE A 353 -4.96 17.54 -6.70
CA PHE A 353 -3.98 16.48 -6.52
C PHE A 353 -3.85 15.62 -7.79
N THR A 354 -4.95 15.10 -8.33
CA THR A 354 -4.92 14.27 -9.54
C THR A 354 -4.37 15.02 -10.75
N SER A 355 -4.67 16.31 -10.90
CA SER A 355 -4.11 17.17 -11.95
C SER A 355 -2.60 17.35 -11.81
N ASN A 356 -2.10 17.55 -10.59
CA ASN A 356 -0.67 17.63 -10.30
C ASN A 356 0.04 16.30 -10.60
N GLN A 357 -0.58 15.16 -10.24
CA GLN A 357 -0.06 13.84 -10.58
C GLN A 357 0.02 13.61 -12.09
N LEU A 358 -0.97 14.07 -12.87
CA LEU A 358 -0.91 14.01 -14.33
C LEU A 358 0.33 14.73 -14.87
N THR A 359 0.58 15.94 -14.40
CA THR A 359 1.75 16.74 -14.81
C THR A 359 3.06 16.05 -14.42
N LEU A 360 3.15 15.58 -13.17
CA LEU A 360 4.34 14.95 -12.60
C LEU A 360 4.71 13.66 -13.32
N LEU A 361 3.73 12.81 -13.63
CA LEU A 361 3.96 11.45 -14.10
C LEU A 361 4.00 11.31 -15.62
N SER A 362 3.57 12.31 -16.41
CA SER A 362 3.31 12.16 -17.84
C SER A 362 4.47 11.57 -18.63
N LYS A 363 5.70 12.04 -18.43
CA LYS A 363 6.88 11.52 -19.16
C LYS A 363 7.29 10.15 -18.66
N ALA A 364 7.34 9.95 -17.34
CA ALA A 364 7.70 8.67 -16.73
C ALA A 364 6.68 7.57 -17.08
N ALA A 365 5.38 7.89 -17.13
CA ALA A 365 4.35 6.98 -17.59
C ALA A 365 4.54 6.57 -19.06
N SER A 366 5.02 7.47 -19.92
CA SER A 366 5.35 7.16 -21.31
C SER A 366 6.55 6.22 -21.42
N SER A 367 7.60 6.44 -20.65
CA SER A 367 8.77 5.55 -20.57
C SER A 367 8.37 4.16 -19.99
N ASP A 368 7.54 4.15 -18.95
CA ASP A 368 7.00 2.92 -18.37
C ASP A 368 6.17 2.11 -19.38
N ALA A 369 5.31 2.79 -20.16
CA ALA A 369 4.51 2.15 -21.20
C ALA A 369 5.36 1.57 -22.35
N GLN A 370 6.50 2.18 -22.68
CA GLN A 370 7.46 1.61 -23.64
C GLN A 370 8.13 0.35 -23.08
N ARG A 371 8.49 0.35 -21.79
CA ARG A 371 9.10 -0.81 -21.13
C ARG A 371 8.09 -1.93 -20.91
N TRP A 372 6.85 -1.59 -20.59
CA TRP A 372 5.78 -2.51 -20.24
C TRP A 372 4.51 -2.26 -21.08
N PRO A 373 4.55 -2.47 -22.40
CA PRO A 373 3.42 -2.14 -23.29
C PRO A 373 2.13 -2.88 -22.92
N LYS A 374 2.25 -4.06 -22.32
CA LYS A 374 1.10 -4.86 -21.84
C LYS A 374 0.41 -4.25 -20.62
N TYR A 375 1.15 -3.57 -19.74
CA TYR A 375 0.64 -3.02 -18.47
C TYR A 375 0.60 -1.50 -18.47
N GLY A 376 1.31 -0.86 -19.39
CA GLY A 376 1.54 0.58 -19.38
C GLY A 376 0.29 1.43 -19.42
N ASN A 377 0.34 2.56 -18.74
CA ASN A 377 -0.69 3.58 -18.72
C ASN A 377 -0.53 4.54 -19.91
N ALA A 378 -0.55 4.02 -21.12
CA ALA A 378 -0.26 4.74 -22.36
C ALA A 378 -1.16 5.98 -22.63
N ASN A 379 -2.26 6.15 -21.94
CA ASN A 379 -3.11 7.34 -22.05
C ASN A 379 -3.45 7.85 -20.65
N LEU A 380 -2.41 8.36 -19.97
CA LEU A 380 -2.48 8.80 -18.58
C LEU A 380 -3.61 9.82 -18.36
N SER A 381 -3.71 10.84 -19.22
CA SER A 381 -4.75 11.87 -19.11
C SER A 381 -6.17 11.28 -19.14
N LYS A 382 -6.47 10.39 -20.09
CA LYS A 382 -7.78 9.72 -20.17
C LYS A 382 -8.07 8.86 -18.94
N ARG A 383 -7.05 8.19 -18.39
CA ARG A 383 -7.21 7.34 -17.21
C ARG A 383 -7.48 8.16 -15.96
N ILE A 384 -6.75 9.26 -15.76
CA ILE A 384 -6.97 10.18 -14.64
C ILE A 384 -8.31 10.89 -14.76
N SER A 385 -8.72 11.30 -15.98
CA SER A 385 -10.08 11.85 -16.20
C SER A 385 -11.16 10.87 -15.74
N LYS A 386 -11.01 9.58 -16.05
CA LYS A 386 -11.97 8.56 -15.60
C LYS A 386 -11.98 8.41 -14.06
N VAL A 387 -10.83 8.50 -13.40
CA VAL A 387 -10.79 8.50 -11.93
C VAL A 387 -11.52 9.72 -11.38
N ASN A 388 -11.31 10.90 -11.96
CA ASN A 388 -12.01 12.12 -11.54
C ASN A 388 -13.53 12.00 -11.73
N ASP A 389 -14.01 11.34 -12.81
CA ASP A 389 -15.43 11.10 -13.01
C ASP A 389 -16.00 10.16 -11.95
N LEU A 390 -15.27 9.11 -11.59
CA LEU A 390 -15.65 8.22 -10.48
C LEU A 390 -15.70 8.96 -9.14
N LEU A 391 -14.70 9.79 -8.83
CA LEU A 391 -14.68 10.62 -7.61
C LEU A 391 -15.84 11.63 -7.53
N ARG A 392 -16.39 12.10 -8.65
CA ARG A 392 -17.57 12.98 -8.66
C ARG A 392 -18.87 12.26 -8.36
N THR A 393 -18.88 10.95 -8.51
CA THR A 393 -20.07 10.10 -8.30
C THR A 393 -20.02 9.29 -7.02
N SER A 394 -18.97 9.47 -6.23
CA SER A 394 -18.75 8.80 -4.94
C SER A 394 -19.64 9.32 -3.83
#